data_5fc37eac68fab8d328e24b8569292f8f
#
_entry.id   5fc37eac68fab8d328e24b8569292f8f
#
_cell.length_a   1.000
_cell.length_b   1.000
_cell.length_c   1.000
_cell.angle_alpha   90.00
_cell.angle_beta   90.00
_cell.angle_gamma   90.00
#
_symmetry.space_group_name_H-M   'P 1'
#
loop_
_entity.id
_entity.type
_entity.pdbx_description
1 polymer ?
#
loop_
_entity_poly.entity_id
_entity_poly.type
_entity_poly.pdbx_seq_one_letter_code
_entity_poly.pdbx_strand_id
1 'polypeptide(L)'
;MRTNMLTATAGEAVMNHRFIEYQPYKGTIDIRNNGSLVALETGTAFAYSISKLSDRGSFFIDPAQEIYEGQVIGENTRADDLTINVTKPKKLTNMRASGTDEKMRLITPIRFSLEEALEYIKSDELVEVTPLSIRMRKINLKEHDRKRIAKNS
;
A
#
# COMPACT_ATOMS: atom_id res chain seq x y z
N MET A 1 -8.26 4.59 15.86
CA MET A 1 -8.22 3.75 17.09
C MET A 1 -9.54 3.02 17.34
N ARG A 2 -10.70 3.73 17.40
CA ARG A 2 -12.02 3.08 17.59
C ARG A 2 -12.33 2.05 16.50
N THR A 3 -12.17 2.41 15.25
CA THR A 3 -12.41 1.52 14.08
C THR A 3 -11.54 0.27 14.14
N ASN A 4 -10.25 0.42 14.46
CA ASN A 4 -9.32 -0.71 14.56
C ASN A 4 -9.69 -1.68 15.68
N MET A 5 -10.17 -1.16 16.82
CA MET A 5 -10.66 -2.01 17.91
C MET A 5 -11.93 -2.78 17.52
N LEU A 6 -12.88 -2.11 16.86
CA LEU A 6 -14.10 -2.76 16.38
C LEU A 6 -13.79 -3.84 15.35
N THR A 7 -12.88 -3.60 14.44
CA THR A 7 -12.44 -4.58 13.44
C THR A 7 -11.73 -5.77 14.10
N ALA A 8 -10.80 -5.50 15.02
CA ALA A 8 -10.04 -6.55 15.72
C ALA A 8 -10.90 -7.45 16.62
N THR A 9 -12.03 -6.95 17.10
CA THR A 9 -12.96 -7.67 17.97
C THR A 9 -14.25 -8.10 17.29
N ALA A 10 -14.28 -8.08 15.96
CA ALA A 10 -15.46 -8.39 15.14
C ALA A 10 -16.73 -7.62 15.59
N GLY A 11 -16.56 -6.39 16.06
CA GLY A 11 -17.64 -5.51 16.51
C GLY A 11 -18.03 -5.64 18.00
N GLU A 12 -17.42 -6.56 18.75
CA GLU A 12 -17.76 -6.79 20.17
C GLU A 12 -17.16 -5.73 21.13
N ALA A 13 -16.15 -4.95 20.70
CA ALA A 13 -15.53 -3.96 21.57
C ALA A 13 -16.46 -2.78 21.88
N VAL A 14 -16.56 -2.45 23.15
CA VAL A 14 -17.19 -1.22 23.63
C VAL A 14 -16.12 -0.25 24.08
N MET A 15 -16.02 0.90 23.40
CA MET A 15 -15.05 1.94 23.73
C MET A 15 -15.75 3.19 24.24
N ASN A 16 -15.49 3.52 25.48
CA ASN A 16 -15.93 4.77 26.09
C ASN A 16 -14.73 5.70 26.29
N HIS A 17 -14.90 6.98 26.00
CA HIS A 17 -13.86 8.00 26.27
C HIS A 17 -14.47 9.16 27.04
N ARG A 18 -13.66 9.76 27.91
CA ARG A 18 -14.03 10.92 28.70
C ARG A 18 -12.88 11.93 28.62
N PHE A 19 -13.22 13.20 28.43
CA PHE A 19 -12.24 14.27 28.56
C PHE A 19 -11.78 14.33 30.04
N ILE A 20 -10.47 14.45 30.25
CA ILE A 20 -9.88 14.58 31.59
C ILE A 20 -9.32 15.99 31.73
N GLU A 21 -8.34 16.37 30.92
CA GLU A 21 -7.64 17.65 30.99
C GLU A 21 -6.90 17.97 29.68
N TYR A 22 -6.46 19.21 29.53
CA TYR A 22 -5.50 19.61 28.51
C TYR A 22 -4.08 19.33 28.99
N GLN A 23 -3.27 18.67 28.16
CA GLN A 23 -1.86 18.41 28.42
C GLN A 23 -0.98 19.01 27.32
N PRO A 24 0.32 19.25 27.57
CA PRO A 24 1.25 19.64 26.53
C PRO A 24 1.23 18.64 25.36
N TYR A 25 1.34 19.15 24.14
CA TYR A 25 1.38 18.31 22.94
C TYR A 25 2.57 17.34 22.98
N LYS A 26 2.30 16.05 22.89
CA LYS A 26 3.32 14.97 22.99
C LYS A 26 3.89 14.52 21.65
N GLY A 27 3.63 15.25 20.58
CA GLY A 27 4.04 14.89 19.21
C GLY A 27 2.97 14.16 18.41
N THR A 28 3.26 13.91 17.16
CA THR A 28 2.42 13.11 16.26
C THR A 28 2.51 11.64 16.64
N ILE A 29 1.36 10.97 16.67
CA ILE A 29 1.31 9.52 16.81
C ILE A 29 1.25 8.93 15.39
N ASP A 30 2.31 8.23 14.99
CA ASP A 30 2.30 7.51 13.73
C ASP A 30 1.30 6.37 13.81
N ILE A 31 0.25 6.45 13.01
CA ILE A 31 -0.82 5.44 12.96
C ILE A 31 -0.33 4.20 12.21
N ARG A 32 0.62 4.39 11.28
CA ARG A 32 1.17 3.35 10.44
C ARG A 32 2.68 3.20 10.63
N ASN A 33 3.11 2.04 11.12
CA ASN A 33 4.53 1.71 11.30
C ASN A 33 5.16 1.14 10.02
N ASN A 34 4.37 0.54 9.14
CA ASN A 34 4.83 -0.10 7.91
C ASN A 34 5.08 0.90 6.79
N GLY A 35 6.04 0.58 5.93
CA GLY A 35 6.33 1.34 4.71
C GLY A 35 5.30 1.09 3.60
N SER A 36 5.48 1.79 2.49
CA SER A 36 4.65 1.66 1.30
C SER A 36 5.31 0.78 0.25
N LEU A 37 4.51 -0.02 -0.46
CA LEU A 37 4.90 -0.58 -1.75
C LEU A 37 4.60 0.46 -2.83
N VAL A 38 5.63 0.94 -3.52
CA VAL A 38 5.54 2.03 -4.48
C VAL A 38 5.82 1.51 -5.89
N ALA A 39 4.99 1.88 -6.86
CA ALA A 39 5.18 1.49 -8.24
C ALA A 39 6.45 2.11 -8.83
N LEU A 40 7.29 1.28 -9.47
CA LEU A 40 8.54 1.69 -10.12
C LEU A 40 8.29 2.41 -11.44
N GLU A 41 7.28 1.99 -12.20
CA GLU A 41 7.02 2.49 -13.55
C GLU A 41 5.51 2.51 -13.84
N THR A 42 5.14 3.27 -14.86
CA THR A 42 3.77 3.36 -15.36
C THR A 42 3.45 2.19 -16.28
N GLY A 43 2.27 1.60 -16.12
CA GLY A 43 1.81 0.49 -16.96
C GLY A 43 0.65 -0.27 -16.32
N THR A 44 0.36 -1.44 -16.87
CA THR A 44 -0.69 -2.33 -16.37
C THR A 44 -0.11 -3.34 -15.38
N ALA A 45 -0.76 -3.51 -14.24
CA ALA A 45 -0.35 -4.47 -13.21
C ALA A 45 -0.68 -5.91 -13.63
N PHE A 46 0.32 -6.80 -13.62
CA PHE A 46 0.13 -8.21 -13.97
C PHE A 46 -0.10 -9.08 -12.73
N ALA A 47 -1.11 -9.94 -12.80
CA ALA A 47 -1.45 -10.91 -11.74
C ALA A 47 -0.23 -11.74 -11.29
N TYR A 48 0.60 -12.17 -12.24
CA TYR A 48 1.83 -12.91 -11.96
C TYR A 48 2.81 -12.12 -11.08
N SER A 49 3.03 -10.84 -11.39
CA SER A 49 3.95 -10.00 -10.62
C SER A 49 3.41 -9.68 -9.23
N ILE A 50 2.11 -9.42 -9.09
CA ILE A 50 1.43 -9.24 -7.80
C ILE A 50 1.57 -10.51 -6.96
N SER A 51 1.23 -11.69 -7.51
CA SER A 51 1.35 -12.96 -6.80
C SER A 51 2.78 -13.26 -6.34
N LYS A 52 3.78 -13.01 -7.18
CA LYS A 52 5.19 -13.22 -6.85
C LYS A 52 5.69 -12.29 -5.74
N LEU A 53 5.10 -11.12 -5.61
CA LEU A 53 5.48 -10.11 -4.63
C LEU A 53 4.56 -10.11 -3.39
N SER A 54 3.62 -11.06 -3.29
CA SER A 54 2.66 -11.14 -2.18
C SER A 54 3.32 -11.30 -0.79
N ASP A 55 4.51 -11.89 -0.74
CA ASP A 55 5.29 -12.01 0.51
C ASP A 55 5.88 -10.66 0.99
N ARG A 56 5.88 -9.63 0.14
CA ARG A 56 6.40 -8.31 0.47
C ARG A 56 5.40 -7.43 1.19
N GLY A 57 4.11 -7.75 1.08
CA GLY A 57 3.06 -6.96 1.73
C GLY A 57 1.68 -7.17 1.14
N SER A 58 0.77 -6.31 1.56
CA SER A 58 -0.63 -6.31 1.11
C SER A 58 -0.83 -5.30 -0.01
N PHE A 59 -1.51 -5.69 -1.08
CA PHE A 59 -1.74 -4.83 -2.24
C PHE A 59 -3.08 -4.09 -2.15
N PHE A 60 -3.14 -2.90 -2.78
CA PHE A 60 -4.33 -2.04 -2.90
C PHE A 60 -4.88 -2.01 -4.33
N ILE A 61 -4.21 -2.68 -5.25
CA ILE A 61 -4.53 -2.71 -6.69
C ILE A 61 -5.01 -4.08 -7.14
N ASP A 62 -5.90 -4.07 -8.12
CA ASP A 62 -6.34 -5.29 -8.81
C ASP A 62 -5.38 -5.68 -9.95
N PRO A 63 -5.34 -6.96 -10.34
CA PRO A 63 -4.73 -7.37 -11.60
C PRO A 63 -5.38 -6.65 -12.79
N ALA A 64 -4.60 -6.36 -13.83
CA ALA A 64 -4.99 -5.59 -15.02
C ALA A 64 -5.34 -4.12 -14.76
N GLN A 65 -5.15 -3.62 -13.56
CA GLN A 65 -5.32 -2.20 -13.25
C GLN A 65 -4.15 -1.38 -13.80
N GLU A 66 -4.45 -0.20 -14.36
CA GLU A 66 -3.44 0.77 -14.74
C GLU A 66 -2.89 1.49 -13.51
N ILE A 67 -1.57 1.56 -13.44
CA ILE A 67 -0.82 2.23 -12.39
C ILE A 67 0.21 3.18 -12.99
N TYR A 68 0.73 4.08 -12.19
CA TYR A 68 1.79 5.01 -12.62
C TYR A 68 2.96 5.04 -11.63
N GLU A 69 4.13 5.49 -12.11
CA GLU A 69 5.34 5.66 -11.31
C GLU A 69 5.07 6.51 -10.06
N GLY A 70 5.48 6.02 -8.88
CA GLY A 70 5.29 6.72 -7.62
C GLY A 70 3.91 6.54 -6.97
N GLN A 71 3.00 5.80 -7.59
CA GLN A 71 1.73 5.41 -6.96
C GLN A 71 2.00 4.44 -5.80
N VAL A 72 1.32 4.62 -4.68
CA VAL A 72 1.31 3.67 -3.57
C VAL A 72 0.34 2.55 -3.92
N ILE A 73 0.87 1.36 -4.14
CA ILE A 73 0.12 0.19 -4.63
C ILE A 73 -0.05 -0.90 -3.57
N GLY A 74 0.49 -0.67 -2.37
CA GLY A 74 0.37 -1.61 -1.26
C GLY A 74 1.09 -1.12 -0.01
N GLU A 75 0.94 -1.91 1.06
CA GLU A 75 1.66 -1.76 2.32
C GLU A 75 2.79 -2.77 2.40
N ASN A 76 4.00 -2.33 2.74
CA ASN A 76 5.14 -3.20 2.95
C ASN A 76 5.03 -3.92 4.31
N THR A 77 5.60 -5.12 4.44
CA THR A 77 5.75 -5.81 5.73
C THR A 77 6.83 -5.19 6.63
N ARG A 78 7.69 -4.33 6.07
CA ARG A 78 8.76 -3.62 6.78
C ARG A 78 8.43 -2.14 6.92
N ALA A 79 9.12 -1.46 7.84
CA ALA A 79 8.93 -0.02 8.09
C ALA A 79 9.36 0.87 6.90
N ASP A 80 10.29 0.41 6.08
CA ASP A 80 10.82 1.16 4.95
C ASP A 80 9.94 1.02 3.71
N ASP A 81 9.89 2.07 2.90
CA ASP A 81 9.25 2.04 1.60
C ASP A 81 10.03 1.15 0.62
N LEU A 82 9.30 0.37 -0.15
CA LEU A 82 9.87 -0.52 -1.16
C LEU A 82 9.31 -0.19 -2.54
N THR A 83 10.18 0.24 -3.46
CA THR A 83 9.81 0.42 -4.86
C THR A 83 9.84 -0.92 -5.58
N ILE A 84 8.73 -1.30 -6.19
CA ILE A 84 8.53 -2.60 -6.84
C ILE A 84 7.98 -2.45 -8.25
N ASN A 85 8.29 -3.43 -9.10
CA ASN A 85 7.77 -3.48 -10.46
C ASN A 85 6.72 -4.59 -10.59
N VAL A 86 5.47 -4.19 -10.78
CA VAL A 86 4.32 -5.09 -11.00
C VAL A 86 3.84 -5.11 -12.44
N THR A 87 4.51 -4.38 -13.34
CA THR A 87 4.16 -4.29 -14.77
C THR A 87 4.88 -5.34 -15.63
N LYS A 88 5.68 -6.21 -15.03
CA LYS A 88 6.40 -7.27 -15.76
C LYS A 88 5.52 -8.49 -16.00
N PRO A 89 5.25 -8.87 -17.26
CA PRO A 89 4.55 -10.11 -17.56
C PRO A 89 5.41 -11.34 -17.22
N LYS A 90 4.77 -12.49 -17.08
CA LYS A 90 5.46 -13.79 -16.99
C LYS A 90 6.28 -13.99 -18.27
N LYS A 91 7.60 -14.16 -18.17
CA LYS A 91 8.41 -14.55 -19.33
C LYS A 91 7.97 -15.95 -19.78
N LEU A 92 7.60 -16.08 -21.02
CA LEU A 92 7.35 -17.38 -21.64
C LEU A 92 8.70 -18.11 -21.75
N THR A 93 8.94 -19.07 -20.89
CA THR A 93 10.06 -19.99 -21.05
C THR A 93 9.56 -21.17 -21.86
N ASN A 94 10.26 -21.49 -22.97
CA ASN A 94 9.96 -22.62 -23.86
C ASN A 94 10.22 -24.00 -23.22
N MET A 95 10.47 -24.08 -21.93
CA MET A 95 10.55 -25.35 -21.21
C MET A 95 9.13 -25.85 -20.93
N ARG A 96 8.76 -26.92 -21.61
CA ARG A 96 7.64 -27.81 -21.27
C ARG A 96 7.90 -28.48 -19.93
N ALA A 97 7.83 -27.76 -18.84
CA ALA A 97 7.61 -28.34 -17.53
C ALA A 97 6.11 -28.67 -17.44
N SER A 98 5.75 -29.83 -17.93
CA SER A 98 4.46 -30.45 -17.65
C SER A 98 4.34 -30.61 -16.15
N GLY A 99 3.47 -29.86 -15.48
CA GLY A 99 2.93 -30.34 -14.25
C GLY A 99 2.88 -29.47 -13.03
N THR A 100 3.24 -28.20 -13.04
CA THR A 100 2.83 -27.35 -11.92
C THR A 100 2.48 -25.96 -12.44
N ASP A 101 1.25 -25.83 -12.87
CA ASP A 101 0.56 -24.55 -12.79
C ASP A 101 0.43 -24.27 -11.27
N GLU A 102 1.45 -23.67 -10.69
CA GLU A 102 1.35 -23.14 -9.32
C GLU A 102 0.11 -22.28 -9.32
N LYS A 103 -0.92 -22.73 -8.60
CA LYS A 103 -2.17 -22.01 -8.45
C LYS A 103 -1.81 -20.62 -7.98
N MET A 104 -1.91 -19.64 -8.87
CA MET A 104 -1.57 -18.26 -8.63
C MET A 104 -2.44 -17.76 -7.47
N ARG A 105 -1.85 -17.60 -6.31
CA ARG A 105 -2.57 -17.17 -5.10
C ARG A 105 -2.74 -15.65 -5.18
N LEU A 106 -3.88 -15.21 -5.71
CA LEU A 106 -4.25 -13.81 -5.69
C LEU A 106 -4.90 -13.51 -4.33
N ILE A 107 -4.29 -12.61 -3.60
CA ILE A 107 -4.84 -12.07 -2.35
C ILE A 107 -5.78 -10.94 -2.75
N THR A 108 -6.96 -10.90 -2.14
CA THR A 108 -7.92 -9.80 -2.33
C THR A 108 -7.26 -8.47 -1.94
N PRO A 109 -7.25 -7.46 -2.82
CA PRO A 109 -6.66 -6.17 -2.51
C PRO A 109 -7.47 -5.44 -1.43
N ILE A 110 -6.76 -4.69 -0.58
CA ILE A 110 -7.36 -3.80 0.41
C ILE A 110 -7.90 -2.58 -0.34
N ARG A 111 -9.13 -2.20 -0.06
CA ARG A 111 -9.77 -0.99 -0.63
C ARG A 111 -10.05 -0.02 0.49
N PHE A 112 -9.73 1.23 0.26
CA PHE A 112 -9.93 2.31 1.22
C PHE A 112 -11.10 3.21 0.79
N SER A 113 -11.91 3.63 1.75
CA SER A 113 -12.75 4.82 1.61
C SER A 113 -11.86 6.07 1.62
N LEU A 114 -12.44 7.23 1.31
CA LEU A 114 -11.68 8.50 1.35
C LEU A 114 -11.16 8.78 2.76
N GLU A 115 -11.98 8.57 3.77
CA GLU A 115 -11.64 8.80 5.17
C GLU A 115 -10.50 7.88 5.62
N GLU A 116 -10.61 6.60 5.30
CA GLU A 116 -9.56 5.62 5.60
C GLU A 116 -8.25 5.94 4.88
N ALA A 117 -8.31 6.36 3.61
CA ALA A 117 -7.12 6.74 2.86
C ALA A 117 -6.43 7.98 3.47
N LEU A 118 -7.21 8.99 3.90
CA LEU A 118 -6.68 10.19 4.56
C LEU A 118 -6.07 9.89 5.93
N GLU A 119 -6.64 8.92 6.67
CA GLU A 119 -6.08 8.48 7.96
C GLU A 119 -4.82 7.61 7.75
N TYR A 120 -4.74 6.90 6.62
CA TYR A 120 -3.68 5.94 6.33
C TYR A 120 -2.38 6.57 5.82
N ILE A 121 -2.44 7.65 5.02
CA ILE A 121 -1.27 8.24 4.36
C ILE A 121 -0.24 8.80 5.35
N LYS A 122 1.05 8.74 4.97
CA LYS A 122 2.16 9.40 5.66
C LYS A 122 2.33 10.85 5.16
N SER A 123 3.15 11.63 5.86
CA SER A 123 3.44 13.03 5.52
C SER A 123 4.06 13.25 4.14
N ASP A 124 4.68 12.22 3.55
CA ASP A 124 5.26 12.23 2.22
C ASP A 124 4.34 11.66 1.14
N GLU A 125 3.06 11.40 1.47
CA GLU A 125 2.06 10.82 0.60
C GLU A 125 0.87 11.77 0.39
N LEU A 126 0.17 11.59 -0.72
CA LEU A 126 -1.04 12.33 -1.08
C LEU A 126 -2.14 11.36 -1.49
N VAL A 127 -3.39 11.73 -1.23
CA VAL A 127 -4.58 11.05 -1.76
C VAL A 127 -5.04 11.76 -3.02
N GLU A 128 -5.25 11.02 -4.08
CA GLU A 128 -5.87 11.46 -5.32
C GLU A 128 -7.30 10.96 -5.37
N VAL A 129 -8.23 11.89 -5.50
CA VAL A 129 -9.67 11.58 -5.66
C VAL A 129 -10.06 11.84 -7.08
N THR A 130 -10.55 10.81 -7.76
CA THR A 130 -11.11 10.90 -9.11
C THR A 130 -12.56 10.43 -9.07
N PRO A 131 -13.40 10.73 -10.09
CA PRO A 131 -14.76 10.24 -10.12
C PRO A 131 -14.91 8.72 -10.05
N LEU A 132 -13.87 7.97 -10.44
CA LEU A 132 -13.90 6.51 -10.55
C LEU A 132 -13.07 5.81 -9.49
N SER A 133 -12.12 6.48 -8.84
CA SER A 133 -11.17 5.81 -7.93
C SER A 133 -10.52 6.76 -6.93
N ILE A 134 -10.20 6.20 -5.77
CA ILE A 134 -9.31 6.80 -4.78
C ILE A 134 -7.95 6.12 -4.91
N ARG A 135 -6.90 6.92 -5.04
CA ARG A 135 -5.51 6.44 -5.18
C ARG A 135 -4.64 7.16 -4.17
N MET A 136 -3.56 6.51 -3.77
CA MET A 136 -2.53 7.12 -2.95
C MET A 136 -1.23 7.20 -3.75
N ARG A 137 -0.45 8.25 -3.56
CA ARG A 137 0.84 8.41 -4.24
C ARG A 137 1.85 9.12 -3.37
N LYS A 138 3.12 8.94 -3.70
CA LYS A 138 4.19 9.75 -3.10
C LYS A 138 4.16 11.19 -3.65
N ILE A 139 4.56 12.17 -2.84
CA ILE A 139 4.73 13.56 -3.27
C ILE A 139 5.75 13.60 -4.41
N ASN A 140 6.90 12.95 -4.22
CA ASN A 140 7.93 12.79 -5.24
C ASN A 140 7.74 11.44 -5.95
N LEU A 141 7.27 11.47 -7.19
CA LEU A 141 6.93 10.27 -7.94
C LEU A 141 8.16 9.43 -8.28
N LYS A 142 9.25 10.06 -8.70
CA LYS A 142 10.48 9.36 -9.10
C LYS A 142 11.25 8.81 -7.90
N GLU A 143 11.65 7.55 -7.99
CA GLU A 143 12.44 6.90 -6.94
C GLU A 143 13.75 7.63 -6.66
N HIS A 144 14.43 8.08 -7.71
CA HIS A 144 15.70 8.83 -7.58
C HIS A 144 15.55 10.10 -6.72
N ASP A 145 14.47 10.86 -6.91
CA ASP A 145 14.23 12.09 -6.15
C ASP A 145 13.92 11.78 -4.69
N ARG A 146 13.14 10.73 -4.41
CA ARG A 146 12.90 10.27 -3.03
C ARG A 146 14.19 9.88 -2.32
N LYS A 147 15.05 9.09 -2.99
CA LYS A 147 16.36 8.69 -2.41
C LYS A 147 17.29 9.88 -2.18
N ARG A 148 17.28 10.88 -3.07
CA ARG A 148 18.08 12.10 -2.92
C ARG A 148 17.65 12.92 -1.70
N ILE A 149 16.34 13.07 -1.51
CA ILE A 149 15.78 13.80 -0.36
C ILE A 149 16.10 13.06 0.94
N ALA A 150 15.86 11.75 1.01
CA ALA A 150 16.16 10.94 2.18
C ALA A 150 17.64 10.95 2.60
N LYS A 151 18.57 11.19 1.65
CA LYS A 151 20.00 11.30 1.94
C LYS A 151 20.39 12.68 2.51
N ASN A 152 19.58 13.72 2.24
CA ASN A 152 19.84 15.10 2.62
C ASN A 152 19.06 15.51 3.89
N SER A 153 18.20 14.64 4.41
CA SER A 153 17.47 14.79 5.68
C SER A 153 18.20 14.08 6.81
#